data_4661ca1b34e9cd4022ebf5c0d2654b88
#
_entry.id   4661ca1b34e9cd4022ebf5c0d2654b88
#
_cell.length_a   1.000
_cell.length_b   1.000
_cell.length_c   1.000
_cell.angle_alpha   90.00
_cell.angle_beta   90.00
_cell.angle_gamma   90.00
#
_symmetry.space_group_name_H-M   'P 1'
#
loop_
_entity.id
_entity.type
_entity.pdbx_description
1 polymer ?
#
loop_
_entity_poly.entity_id
_entity_poly.type
_entity_poly.pdbx_seq_one_letter_code
_entity_poly.pdbx_strand_id
1 'polypeptide(L)'
;MGFADEKWFVIVNPVAGGGRGLDHFPLISRLLRDAGVHAEPVFTAHKFHAVELTVTAVKEGYRHIIVVGGDGTLHEVVNGLFIQQEVTPSEVLLAMIPVGTGNDWARSFGTSNRYQDAVRNIVEGEAFLQDVGQVSYEESQFRQTRYVANVAGVGFDAHVIRQISHQEKRGFTRRWHYTINLLRSYFGYKPTGIKIWVDDKRVFNGLVFSIALGICKYNGGGIQQLPDAVADDGMWDVTLVKPIHIWHVLFRLKYLYNGGIYRIGHVRHARGSKIRIESTPEVSLEADGELLGETPLEFSILPRAIRVVVSKEFATQRKEES
;
A
#
# COMPACT_ATOMS: atom_id res chain seq x y z
N MET A 1 -11.36 -21.01 -14.15
CA MET A 1 -11.04 -20.49 -15.50
C MET A 1 -10.05 -19.37 -15.30
N GLY A 2 -8.89 -19.40 -15.98
CA GLY A 2 -7.90 -18.31 -15.91
C GLY A 2 -8.37 -17.08 -16.68
N PHE A 3 -7.69 -15.97 -16.49
CA PHE A 3 -8.05 -14.67 -17.06
C PHE A 3 -7.27 -14.34 -18.35
N ALA A 4 -6.67 -15.33 -19.01
CA ALA A 4 -5.81 -15.13 -20.20
C ALA A 4 -6.58 -14.61 -21.42
N ASP A 5 -7.82 -15.07 -21.60
CA ASP A 5 -8.65 -14.73 -22.78
C ASP A 5 -9.25 -13.32 -22.70
N GLU A 6 -9.07 -12.62 -21.57
CA GLU A 6 -9.60 -11.28 -21.35
C GLU A 6 -8.67 -10.20 -21.92
N LYS A 7 -9.27 -9.08 -22.33
CA LYS A 7 -8.50 -7.93 -22.80
C LYS A 7 -8.01 -7.09 -21.62
N TRP A 8 -6.70 -7.01 -21.44
CA TRP A 8 -6.05 -6.32 -20.34
C TRP A 8 -5.50 -4.96 -20.74
N PHE A 9 -5.88 -3.91 -20.02
CA PHE A 9 -5.21 -2.62 -20.08
C PHE A 9 -3.99 -2.64 -19.14
N VAL A 10 -2.80 -2.32 -19.66
CA VAL A 10 -1.55 -2.45 -18.88
C VAL A 10 -0.98 -1.06 -18.60
N ILE A 11 -1.07 -0.63 -17.36
CA ILE A 11 -0.49 0.64 -16.91
C ILE A 11 0.95 0.40 -16.48
N VAL A 12 1.89 1.00 -17.22
CA VAL A 12 3.32 0.82 -17.01
C VAL A 12 3.94 2.10 -16.44
N ASN A 13 4.51 2.01 -15.26
CA ASN A 13 5.29 3.12 -14.70
C ASN A 13 6.77 2.98 -15.10
N PRO A 14 7.26 3.78 -16.06
CA PRO A 14 8.61 3.63 -16.62
C PRO A 14 9.71 3.88 -15.59
N VAL A 15 9.47 4.74 -14.59
CA VAL A 15 10.46 5.10 -13.57
C VAL A 15 10.41 4.20 -12.34
N ALA A 16 9.44 3.29 -12.24
CA ALA A 16 9.33 2.38 -11.10
C ALA A 16 10.60 1.55 -10.91
N GLY A 17 10.99 1.35 -9.64
CA GLY A 17 12.18 0.59 -9.29
C GLY A 17 13.50 1.21 -9.78
N GLY A 18 13.53 2.53 -10.00
CA GLY A 18 14.71 3.24 -10.50
C GLY A 18 14.95 3.04 -12.01
N GLY A 19 13.86 3.01 -12.81
CA GLY A 19 13.89 2.84 -14.26
C GLY A 19 13.60 1.42 -14.74
N ARG A 20 13.55 0.43 -13.84
CA ARG A 20 13.25 -0.97 -14.20
C ARG A 20 11.91 -1.14 -14.92
N GLY A 21 10.94 -0.26 -14.64
CA GLY A 21 9.65 -0.29 -15.34
C GLY A 21 9.80 -0.18 -16.85
N LEU A 22 10.69 0.69 -17.33
CA LEU A 22 11.00 0.85 -18.75
C LEU A 22 11.93 -0.27 -19.24
N ASP A 23 13.05 -0.49 -18.55
CA ASP A 23 14.13 -1.39 -18.98
C ASP A 23 13.67 -2.85 -19.07
N HIS A 24 12.80 -3.30 -18.15
CA HIS A 24 12.33 -4.67 -18.10
C HIS A 24 11.01 -4.90 -18.83
N PHE A 25 10.32 -3.84 -19.28
CA PHE A 25 9.03 -3.99 -19.94
C PHE A 25 9.08 -4.86 -21.21
N PRO A 26 10.13 -4.82 -22.07
CA PRO A 26 10.22 -5.75 -23.22
C PRO A 26 10.16 -7.23 -22.81
N LEU A 27 10.81 -7.60 -21.69
CA LEU A 27 10.72 -8.94 -21.14
C LEU A 27 9.30 -9.26 -20.62
N ILE A 28 8.70 -8.32 -19.86
CA ILE A 28 7.36 -8.49 -19.31
C ILE A 28 6.33 -8.65 -20.44
N SER A 29 6.39 -7.79 -21.47
CA SER A 29 5.51 -7.83 -22.63
C SER A 29 5.62 -9.17 -23.38
N ARG A 30 6.84 -9.71 -23.51
CA ARG A 30 7.05 -11.02 -24.11
C ARG A 30 6.42 -12.13 -23.25
N LEU A 31 6.63 -12.11 -21.93
CA LEU A 31 6.06 -13.10 -21.02
C LEU A 31 4.53 -13.09 -21.05
N LEU A 32 3.89 -11.92 -21.07
CA LEU A 32 2.44 -11.78 -21.19
C LEU A 32 1.94 -12.40 -22.50
N ARG A 33 2.57 -12.07 -23.63
CA ARG A 33 2.22 -12.63 -24.95
C ARG A 33 2.42 -14.14 -25.02
N ASP A 34 3.55 -14.66 -24.52
CA ASP A 34 3.87 -16.09 -24.50
C ASP A 34 2.89 -16.87 -23.59
N ALA A 35 2.30 -16.21 -22.61
CA ALA A 35 1.25 -16.74 -21.75
C ALA A 35 -0.18 -16.56 -22.31
N GLY A 36 -0.32 -16.02 -23.52
CA GLY A 36 -1.62 -15.81 -24.19
C GLY A 36 -2.42 -14.62 -23.67
N VAL A 37 -1.83 -13.72 -22.88
CA VAL A 37 -2.53 -12.55 -22.33
C VAL A 37 -2.61 -11.44 -23.37
N HIS A 38 -3.83 -11.03 -23.71
CA HIS A 38 -4.09 -9.90 -24.62
C HIS A 38 -3.89 -8.56 -23.90
N ALA A 39 -2.67 -8.03 -23.95
CA ALA A 39 -2.22 -6.87 -23.19
C ALA A 39 -2.08 -5.62 -24.07
N GLU A 40 -2.69 -4.51 -23.64
CA GLU A 40 -2.56 -3.18 -24.28
C GLU A 40 -1.82 -2.24 -23.34
N PRO A 41 -0.51 -1.97 -23.58
CA PRO A 41 0.31 -1.20 -22.67
C PRO A 41 0.23 0.30 -22.91
N VAL A 42 0.10 1.06 -21.81
CA VAL A 42 0.21 2.52 -21.79
C VAL A 42 1.17 2.94 -20.67
N PHE A 43 2.12 3.81 -21.01
CA PHE A 43 3.13 4.29 -20.07
C PHE A 43 2.65 5.55 -19.35
N THR A 44 2.91 5.61 -18.04
CA THR A 44 2.68 6.84 -17.29
C THR A 44 3.73 7.89 -17.66
N ALA A 45 3.31 9.16 -17.77
CA ALA A 45 4.19 10.27 -18.16
C ALA A 45 4.55 11.19 -16.97
N HIS A 46 3.72 11.21 -15.92
CA HIS A 46 3.88 12.08 -14.75
C HIS A 46 3.22 11.46 -13.52
N LYS A 47 3.43 12.06 -12.36
CA LYS A 47 2.74 11.68 -11.12
C LYS A 47 1.23 11.82 -11.27
N PHE A 48 0.47 10.89 -10.74
CA PHE A 48 -1.00 10.74 -10.86
C PHE A 48 -1.52 10.41 -12.27
N HIS A 49 -0.65 10.18 -13.27
CA HIS A 49 -1.13 9.76 -14.60
C HIS A 49 -1.78 8.37 -14.58
N ALA A 50 -1.40 7.48 -13.66
CA ALA A 50 -2.07 6.18 -13.54
C ALA A 50 -3.53 6.31 -13.07
N VAL A 51 -3.88 7.37 -12.31
CA VAL A 51 -5.29 7.72 -11.99
C VAL A 51 -6.06 8.01 -13.28
N GLU A 52 -5.53 8.91 -14.11
CA GLU A 52 -6.15 9.35 -15.37
C GLU A 52 -6.32 8.17 -16.35
N LEU A 53 -5.26 7.35 -16.48
CA LEU A 53 -5.28 6.15 -17.33
C LEU A 53 -6.30 5.13 -16.85
N THR A 54 -6.47 4.95 -15.54
CA THR A 54 -7.48 4.04 -14.98
C THR A 54 -8.89 4.52 -15.30
N VAL A 55 -9.17 5.82 -15.10
CA VAL A 55 -10.47 6.41 -15.45
C VAL A 55 -10.76 6.25 -16.94
N THR A 56 -9.78 6.52 -17.80
CA THR A 56 -9.89 6.36 -19.25
C THR A 56 -10.15 4.90 -19.65
N ALA A 57 -9.37 3.98 -19.13
CA ALA A 57 -9.51 2.55 -19.42
C ALA A 57 -10.91 2.03 -19.06
N VAL A 58 -11.42 2.39 -17.87
CA VAL A 58 -12.75 1.97 -17.43
C VAL A 58 -13.84 2.56 -18.34
N LYS A 59 -13.72 3.84 -18.72
CA LYS A 59 -14.63 4.51 -19.65
C LYS A 59 -14.61 3.91 -21.06
N GLU A 60 -13.46 3.41 -21.52
CA GLU A 60 -13.30 2.68 -22.78
C GLU A 60 -13.79 1.23 -22.71
N GLY A 61 -14.32 0.79 -21.57
CA GLY A 61 -14.91 -0.52 -21.39
C GLY A 61 -13.97 -1.61 -20.86
N TYR A 62 -12.71 -1.29 -20.54
CA TYR A 62 -11.82 -2.26 -19.90
C TYR A 62 -12.31 -2.61 -18.50
N ARG A 63 -12.21 -3.91 -18.15
CA ARG A 63 -12.56 -4.46 -16.84
C ARG A 63 -11.42 -5.26 -16.23
N HIS A 64 -10.26 -5.31 -16.92
CA HIS A 64 -9.06 -6.01 -16.49
C HIS A 64 -7.87 -5.06 -16.63
N ILE A 65 -7.20 -4.74 -15.53
CA ILE A 65 -6.07 -3.81 -15.50
C ILE A 65 -4.86 -4.50 -14.87
N ILE A 66 -3.73 -4.51 -15.59
CA ILE A 66 -2.43 -4.92 -15.04
C ILE A 66 -1.62 -3.68 -14.68
N VAL A 67 -1.14 -3.65 -13.45
CA VAL A 67 -0.22 -2.61 -12.95
C VAL A 67 1.21 -3.12 -13.06
N VAL A 68 2.02 -2.56 -13.95
CA VAL A 68 3.47 -2.77 -14.01
C VAL A 68 4.15 -1.62 -13.28
N GLY A 69 4.39 -1.81 -11.98
CA GLY A 69 4.82 -0.71 -11.11
C GLY A 69 5.20 -1.16 -9.70
N GLY A 70 5.18 -0.25 -8.77
CA GLY A 70 5.30 -0.48 -7.33
C GLY A 70 4.02 -0.08 -6.59
N ASP A 71 4.08 -0.06 -5.25
CA ASP A 71 2.95 0.24 -4.38
C ASP A 71 2.31 1.61 -4.70
N GLY A 72 3.11 2.65 -5.01
CA GLY A 72 2.60 3.97 -5.40
C GLY A 72 1.82 3.96 -6.73
N THR A 73 2.25 3.16 -7.72
CA THR A 73 1.49 3.04 -8.98
C THR A 73 0.16 2.34 -8.75
N LEU A 74 0.15 1.30 -7.91
CA LEU A 74 -1.07 0.62 -7.49
C LEU A 74 -2.01 1.58 -6.74
N HIS A 75 -1.48 2.37 -5.81
CA HIS A 75 -2.23 3.40 -5.10
C HIS A 75 -2.95 4.36 -6.06
N GLU A 76 -2.24 4.86 -7.08
CA GLU A 76 -2.85 5.70 -8.11
C GLU A 76 -3.98 4.98 -8.85
N VAL A 77 -3.76 3.72 -9.28
CA VAL A 77 -4.78 2.92 -9.98
C VAL A 77 -6.00 2.68 -9.10
N VAL A 78 -5.83 2.30 -7.84
CA VAL A 78 -6.95 2.13 -6.90
C VAL A 78 -7.71 3.44 -6.73
N ASN A 79 -7.04 4.58 -6.54
CA ASN A 79 -7.71 5.87 -6.47
C ASN A 79 -8.47 6.21 -7.76
N GLY A 80 -7.93 5.87 -8.93
CA GLY A 80 -8.60 6.01 -10.21
C GLY A 80 -9.91 5.21 -10.30
N LEU A 81 -9.92 3.98 -9.74
CA LEU A 81 -11.13 3.16 -9.67
C LEU A 81 -12.26 3.78 -8.83
N PHE A 82 -11.92 4.56 -7.80
CA PHE A 82 -12.92 5.24 -6.98
C PHE A 82 -13.31 6.62 -7.50
N ILE A 83 -12.52 7.21 -8.41
CA ILE A 83 -12.82 8.50 -9.04
C ILE A 83 -13.72 8.32 -10.27
N GLN A 84 -13.56 7.23 -11.03
CA GLN A 84 -14.42 6.92 -12.16
C GLN A 84 -15.88 6.65 -11.70
N GLN A 85 -16.84 6.89 -12.55
CA GLN A 85 -18.28 6.78 -12.23
C GLN A 85 -19.03 5.80 -13.15
N GLU A 86 -18.31 5.01 -13.96
CA GLU A 86 -18.89 4.13 -14.96
C GLU A 86 -19.38 2.80 -14.35
N VAL A 87 -18.59 2.25 -13.41
CA VAL A 87 -18.85 0.94 -12.77
C VAL A 87 -18.41 0.92 -11.32
N THR A 88 -18.91 -0.05 -10.56
CA THR A 88 -18.42 -0.31 -9.21
C THR A 88 -16.94 -0.74 -9.27
N PRO A 89 -16.04 -0.22 -8.40
CA PRO A 89 -14.62 -0.59 -8.43
C PRO A 89 -14.34 -2.10 -8.40
N SER A 90 -15.17 -2.88 -7.71
CA SER A 90 -15.08 -4.35 -7.65
C SER A 90 -15.44 -5.08 -8.96
N GLU A 91 -16.01 -4.39 -9.93
CA GLU A 91 -16.24 -4.96 -11.26
C GLU A 91 -14.96 -4.98 -12.12
N VAL A 92 -13.94 -4.21 -11.73
CA VAL A 92 -12.63 -4.19 -12.39
C VAL A 92 -11.68 -5.12 -11.67
N LEU A 93 -11.09 -6.07 -12.42
CA LEU A 93 -10.08 -6.98 -11.90
C LEU A 93 -8.68 -6.36 -12.04
N LEU A 94 -8.00 -6.22 -10.92
CA LEU A 94 -6.62 -5.72 -10.87
C LEU A 94 -5.62 -6.85 -10.75
N ALA A 95 -4.55 -6.78 -11.51
CA ALA A 95 -3.37 -7.62 -11.33
C ALA A 95 -2.11 -6.74 -11.23
N MET A 96 -1.06 -7.24 -10.58
CA MET A 96 0.19 -6.52 -10.44
C MET A 96 1.38 -7.34 -10.92
N ILE A 97 2.26 -6.71 -11.71
CA ILE A 97 3.61 -7.19 -12.01
C ILE A 97 4.57 -6.24 -11.27
N PRO A 98 5.14 -6.67 -10.14
CA PRO A 98 5.88 -5.79 -9.25
C PRO A 98 7.28 -5.50 -9.81
N VAL A 99 7.54 -4.23 -10.12
CA VAL A 99 8.87 -3.72 -10.54
C VAL A 99 9.43 -2.69 -9.55
N GLY A 100 8.64 -2.31 -8.56
CA GLY A 100 9.00 -1.39 -7.48
C GLY A 100 10.10 -1.92 -6.56
N THR A 101 10.46 -1.14 -5.55
CA THR A 101 11.49 -1.50 -4.56
C THR A 101 10.90 -2.25 -3.36
N GLY A 102 9.72 -1.84 -2.86
CA GLY A 102 9.02 -2.44 -1.71
C GLY A 102 8.15 -3.62 -2.14
N ASN A 103 7.17 -3.33 -2.98
CA ASN A 103 6.17 -4.28 -3.48
C ASN A 103 5.45 -5.00 -2.32
N ASP A 104 5.08 -4.24 -1.30
CA ASP A 104 4.55 -4.77 -0.06
C ASP A 104 3.12 -5.28 -0.21
N TRP A 105 2.33 -4.59 -1.04
CA TRP A 105 1.00 -5.07 -1.41
C TRP A 105 1.08 -6.41 -2.16
N ALA A 106 1.92 -6.51 -3.19
CA ALA A 106 2.10 -7.74 -3.96
C ALA A 106 2.52 -8.92 -3.07
N ARG A 107 3.40 -8.65 -2.09
CA ARG A 107 3.84 -9.62 -1.07
C ARG A 107 2.67 -10.15 -0.24
N SER A 108 1.73 -9.28 0.14
CA SER A 108 0.56 -9.65 0.94
C SER A 108 -0.35 -10.66 0.23
N PHE A 109 -0.38 -10.63 -1.10
CA PHE A 109 -1.23 -11.51 -1.93
C PHE A 109 -0.47 -12.65 -2.64
N GLY A 110 0.75 -12.95 -2.18
CA GLY A 110 1.54 -14.04 -2.74
C GLY A 110 2.05 -13.79 -4.16
N THR A 111 2.06 -12.53 -4.62
CA THR A 111 2.61 -12.18 -5.94
C THR A 111 4.13 -12.06 -5.85
N SER A 112 4.82 -12.89 -6.61
CA SER A 112 6.28 -12.94 -6.65
C SER A 112 6.88 -11.72 -7.36
N ASN A 113 8.08 -11.32 -6.93
CA ASN A 113 8.92 -10.34 -7.64
C ASN A 113 9.58 -10.91 -8.92
N ARG A 114 9.41 -12.21 -9.20
CA ARG A 114 9.84 -12.83 -10.46
C ARG A 114 8.73 -12.66 -11.49
N TYR A 115 9.05 -12.01 -12.61
CA TYR A 115 8.05 -11.68 -13.63
C TYR A 115 7.30 -12.89 -14.19
N GLN A 116 8.00 -14.03 -14.33
CA GLN A 116 7.38 -15.30 -14.78
C GLN A 116 6.28 -15.76 -13.81
N ASP A 117 6.54 -15.67 -12.51
CA ASP A 117 5.58 -16.08 -11.49
C ASP A 117 4.41 -15.09 -11.40
N ALA A 118 4.69 -13.77 -11.52
CA ALA A 118 3.64 -12.74 -11.55
C ALA A 118 2.71 -12.91 -12.75
N VAL A 119 3.26 -13.21 -13.96
CA VAL A 119 2.47 -13.50 -15.17
C VAL A 119 1.69 -14.81 -15.00
N ARG A 120 2.30 -15.83 -14.39
CA ARG A 120 1.58 -17.09 -14.09
C ARG A 120 0.39 -16.82 -13.17
N ASN A 121 0.53 -15.98 -12.15
CA ASN A 121 -0.58 -15.60 -11.27
C ASN A 121 -1.70 -14.89 -12.03
N ILE A 122 -1.39 -14.07 -13.05
CA ILE A 122 -2.43 -13.46 -13.90
C ILE A 122 -3.22 -14.52 -14.67
N VAL A 123 -2.56 -15.56 -15.16
CA VAL A 123 -3.21 -16.62 -15.95
C VAL A 123 -3.92 -17.65 -15.06
N GLU A 124 -3.28 -18.07 -13.98
CA GLU A 124 -3.72 -19.23 -13.18
C GLU A 124 -4.30 -18.85 -11.81
N GLY A 125 -4.11 -17.62 -11.35
CA GLY A 125 -4.53 -17.15 -10.03
C GLY A 125 -6.04 -17.11 -9.84
N GLU A 126 -6.46 -16.71 -8.67
CA GLU A 126 -7.87 -16.54 -8.31
C GLU A 126 -8.20 -15.06 -8.10
N ALA A 127 -9.46 -14.68 -8.34
CA ALA A 127 -9.96 -13.37 -7.98
C ALA A 127 -10.30 -13.33 -6.49
N PHE A 128 -9.82 -12.30 -5.81
CA PHE A 128 -10.08 -12.05 -4.40
C PHE A 128 -10.69 -10.67 -4.22
N LEU A 129 -11.70 -10.56 -3.36
CA LEU A 129 -12.32 -9.29 -3.02
C LEU A 129 -11.61 -8.71 -1.78
N GLN A 130 -10.88 -7.63 -2.00
CA GLN A 130 -10.11 -6.93 -0.99
C GLN A 130 -10.88 -5.72 -0.45
N ASP A 131 -10.76 -5.47 0.84
CA ASP A 131 -11.18 -4.23 1.47
C ASP A 131 -10.32 -3.06 1.01
N VAL A 132 -10.89 -1.86 1.03
CA VAL A 132 -10.16 -0.62 0.76
C VAL A 132 -10.42 0.36 1.88
N GLY A 133 -9.37 0.94 2.39
CA GLY A 133 -9.47 2.03 3.34
C GLY A 133 -9.82 3.35 2.68
N GLN A 134 -10.58 4.16 3.38
CA GLN A 134 -10.82 5.54 3.03
C GLN A 134 -10.31 6.42 4.17
N VAL A 135 -9.46 7.39 3.88
CA VAL A 135 -8.98 8.36 4.86
C VAL A 135 -9.38 9.76 4.44
N SER A 136 -9.97 10.50 5.39
CA SER A 136 -10.19 11.95 5.27
C SER A 136 -9.18 12.68 6.13
N TYR A 137 -8.59 13.73 5.58
CA TYR A 137 -7.52 14.53 6.19
C TYR A 137 -7.64 16.00 5.79
N GLU A 138 -6.91 16.88 6.46
CA GLU A 138 -6.82 18.28 6.08
C GLU A 138 -5.56 18.56 5.26
N GLU A 139 -5.73 19.29 4.16
CA GLU A 139 -4.67 19.79 3.32
C GLU A 139 -5.00 21.21 2.85
N SER A 140 -4.15 22.18 3.18
CA SER A 140 -4.35 23.59 2.79
C SER A 140 -5.74 24.14 3.19
N GLN A 141 -6.23 23.76 4.37
CA GLN A 141 -7.55 24.14 4.94
C GLN A 141 -8.77 23.48 4.22
N PHE A 142 -8.53 22.53 3.34
CA PHE A 142 -9.60 21.77 2.69
C PHE A 142 -9.56 20.32 3.15
N ARG A 143 -10.75 19.76 3.39
CA ARG A 143 -10.90 18.33 3.68
C ARG A 143 -10.75 17.55 2.37
N GLN A 144 -9.78 16.65 2.34
CA GLN A 144 -9.48 15.76 1.24
C GLN A 144 -9.80 14.32 1.61
N THR A 145 -9.95 13.48 0.60
CA THR A 145 -10.19 12.04 0.77
C THR A 145 -9.25 11.25 -0.13
N ARG A 146 -8.69 10.15 0.40
CA ARG A 146 -7.87 9.20 -0.34
C ARG A 146 -8.29 7.78 -0.01
N TYR A 147 -8.05 6.89 -0.98
CA TYR A 147 -8.28 5.46 -0.84
C TYR A 147 -6.94 4.75 -0.63
N VAL A 148 -6.91 3.82 0.30
CA VAL A 148 -5.71 3.12 0.78
C VAL A 148 -5.89 1.63 0.51
N ALA A 149 -4.99 1.04 -0.27
CA ALA A 149 -5.05 -0.38 -0.61
C ALA A 149 -4.19 -1.26 0.30
N ASN A 150 -3.19 -0.68 0.97
CA ASN A 150 -2.21 -1.42 1.75
C ASN A 150 -2.12 -0.88 3.18
N VAL A 151 -1.30 0.14 3.41
CA VAL A 151 -1.00 0.68 4.75
C VAL A 151 -0.90 2.20 4.71
N ALA A 152 -1.45 2.85 5.74
CA ALA A 152 -1.23 4.25 6.04
C ALA A 152 -0.36 4.40 7.30
N GLY A 153 0.50 5.41 7.32
CA GLY A 153 1.40 5.72 8.41
C GLY A 153 1.22 7.15 8.93
N VAL A 154 1.22 7.31 10.25
CA VAL A 154 1.07 8.62 10.90
C VAL A 154 2.24 8.87 11.84
N GLY A 155 2.79 10.08 11.78
CA GLY A 155 3.90 10.49 12.61
C GLY A 155 5.26 10.11 12.03
N PHE A 156 6.01 9.20 12.67
CA PHE A 156 7.35 8.85 12.22
C PHE A 156 7.39 8.28 10.81
N ASP A 157 6.42 7.45 10.42
CA ASP A 157 6.38 6.84 9.09
C ASP A 157 6.23 7.92 8.01
N ALA A 158 5.29 8.86 8.16
CA ALA A 158 5.15 10.01 7.26
C ALA A 158 6.40 10.91 7.26
N HIS A 159 7.08 11.08 8.40
CA HIS A 159 8.34 11.82 8.50
C HIS A 159 9.46 11.16 7.67
N VAL A 160 9.57 9.84 7.69
CA VAL A 160 10.53 9.07 6.87
C VAL A 160 10.25 9.26 5.38
N ILE A 161 8.99 9.12 4.96
CA ILE A 161 8.59 9.33 3.56
C ILE A 161 8.91 10.76 3.09
N ARG A 162 8.64 11.77 3.92
CA ARG A 162 9.01 13.17 3.62
C ARG A 162 10.51 13.34 3.37
N GLN A 163 11.37 12.68 4.15
CA GLN A 163 12.82 12.75 3.96
C GLN A 163 13.29 12.01 2.72
N ILE A 164 12.70 10.85 2.40
CA ILE A 164 13.03 10.06 1.22
C ILE A 164 12.64 10.82 -0.06
N SER A 165 11.44 11.37 -0.13
CA SER A 165 10.98 12.13 -1.30
C SER A 165 11.84 13.37 -1.62
N HIS A 166 12.44 13.98 -0.59
CA HIS A 166 13.43 15.04 -0.78
C HIS A 166 14.78 14.54 -1.33
N GLN A 167 15.13 13.27 -1.08
CA GLN A 167 16.41 12.69 -1.52
C GLN A 167 16.33 12.03 -2.90
N GLU A 168 15.19 11.43 -3.26
CA GLU A 168 14.96 10.89 -4.61
C GLU A 168 15.08 11.97 -5.68
N LYS A 169 14.67 13.20 -5.37
CA LYS A 169 14.95 14.38 -6.22
C LYS A 169 16.46 14.65 -6.42
N ARG A 170 17.35 14.02 -5.62
CA ARG A 170 18.81 14.12 -5.71
C ARG A 170 19.49 12.88 -6.31
N GLY A 171 18.72 11.88 -6.83
CA GLY A 171 19.25 10.74 -7.58
C GLY A 171 19.78 9.55 -6.76
N PHE A 172 19.42 9.41 -5.50
CA PHE A 172 19.88 8.32 -4.64
C PHE A 172 18.79 7.23 -4.47
N THR A 173 18.94 6.09 -5.14
CA THR A 173 17.91 5.01 -5.21
C THR A 173 18.39 3.65 -4.67
N ARG A 174 19.29 3.56 -3.69
CA ARG A 174 19.75 2.26 -3.17
C ARG A 174 19.08 1.86 -1.85
N ARG A 175 18.74 0.57 -1.66
CA ARG A 175 18.15 -0.04 -0.45
C ARG A 175 18.86 0.36 0.86
N TRP A 176 20.18 0.51 0.86
CA TRP A 176 20.98 0.98 2.00
C TRP A 176 20.63 2.39 2.46
N HIS A 177 20.17 3.24 1.54
CA HIS A 177 19.75 4.60 1.88
C HIS A 177 18.48 4.63 2.72
N TYR A 178 17.57 3.66 2.51
CA TYR A 178 16.36 3.55 3.33
C TYR A 178 16.71 3.30 4.81
N THR A 179 17.58 2.34 5.10
CA THR A 179 17.98 2.02 6.48
C THR A 179 18.75 3.17 7.14
N ILE A 180 19.66 3.82 6.40
CA ILE A 180 20.39 4.99 6.91
C ILE A 180 19.45 6.17 7.14
N ASN A 181 18.49 6.38 6.26
CA ASN A 181 17.49 7.44 6.40
C ASN A 181 16.54 7.16 7.56
N LEU A 182 16.12 5.92 7.75
CA LEU A 182 15.35 5.51 8.92
C LEU A 182 16.07 5.87 10.24
N LEU A 183 17.37 5.54 10.34
CA LEU A 183 18.18 5.85 11.51
C LEU A 183 18.39 7.37 11.69
N ARG A 184 18.65 8.11 10.62
CA ARG A 184 18.76 9.58 10.67
C ARG A 184 17.45 10.25 11.06
N SER A 185 16.35 9.78 10.49
CA SER A 185 15.00 10.27 10.79
C SER A 185 14.66 10.08 12.26
N TYR A 186 15.10 8.97 12.86
CA TYR A 186 14.88 8.70 14.28
C TYR A 186 15.43 9.81 15.18
N PHE A 187 16.66 10.29 14.94
CA PHE A 187 17.28 11.31 15.77
C PHE A 187 16.68 12.71 15.59
N GLY A 188 16.02 12.97 14.47
CA GLY A 188 15.35 14.25 14.18
C GLY A 188 13.87 14.31 14.57
N TYR A 189 13.25 13.16 14.87
CA TYR A 189 11.83 13.07 15.14
C TYR A 189 11.49 13.15 16.62
N LYS A 190 10.46 13.94 16.94
CA LYS A 190 9.94 14.07 18.31
C LYS A 190 8.55 13.45 18.41
N PRO A 191 8.35 12.51 19.37
CA PRO A 191 7.03 11.96 19.63
C PRO A 191 6.02 13.06 19.95
N THR A 192 4.80 12.89 19.47
CA THR A 192 3.72 13.88 19.58
C THR A 192 2.58 13.36 20.42
N GLY A 193 1.87 14.26 21.09
CA GLY A 193 0.65 13.93 21.84
C GLY A 193 -0.50 13.61 20.89
N ILE A 194 -0.99 12.37 20.93
CA ILE A 194 -2.02 11.87 20.03
C ILE A 194 -3.17 11.25 20.82
N LYS A 195 -4.39 11.48 20.35
CA LYS A 195 -5.61 10.81 20.82
C LYS A 195 -6.14 9.93 19.70
N ILE A 196 -6.52 8.70 20.03
CA ILE A 196 -7.04 7.71 19.06
C ILE A 196 -8.37 7.18 19.57
N TRP A 197 -9.35 7.17 18.68
CA TRP A 197 -10.64 6.51 18.87
C TRP A 197 -10.77 5.37 17.85
N VAL A 198 -11.31 4.26 18.30
CA VAL A 198 -11.66 3.09 17.48
C VAL A 198 -13.13 2.81 17.73
N ASP A 199 -13.94 2.82 16.69
CA ASP A 199 -15.39 2.62 16.75
C ASP A 199 -16.02 3.46 17.88
N ASP A 200 -15.72 4.78 17.87
CA ASP A 200 -16.18 5.81 18.81
C ASP A 200 -15.65 5.69 20.25
N LYS A 201 -14.88 4.65 20.59
CA LYS A 201 -14.24 4.52 21.91
C LYS A 201 -12.81 5.06 21.87
N ARG A 202 -12.49 5.96 22.79
CA ARG A 202 -11.10 6.42 22.94
C ARG A 202 -10.23 5.30 23.53
N VAL A 203 -9.34 4.76 22.69
CA VAL A 203 -8.43 3.65 23.06
C VAL A 203 -7.06 4.13 23.51
N PHE A 204 -6.67 5.36 23.12
CA PHE A 204 -5.37 5.90 23.47
C PHE A 204 -5.40 7.43 23.65
N ASN A 205 -4.56 7.92 24.58
CA ASN A 205 -4.22 9.33 24.76
C ASN A 205 -2.82 9.43 25.37
N GLY A 206 -1.87 10.00 24.66
CA GLY A 206 -0.49 10.13 25.14
C GLY A 206 0.52 10.37 24.02
N LEU A 207 1.80 10.28 24.35
CA LEU A 207 2.87 10.43 23.39
C LEU A 207 2.98 9.18 22.49
N VAL A 208 3.06 9.42 21.19
CA VAL A 208 3.21 8.39 20.14
C VAL A 208 4.44 8.70 19.31
N PHE A 209 5.18 7.66 18.96
CA PHE A 209 6.28 7.69 18.01
C PHE A 209 5.80 7.43 16.58
N SER A 210 5.02 6.37 16.36
CA SER A 210 4.49 6.00 15.05
C SER A 210 3.15 5.27 15.20
N ILE A 211 2.28 5.42 14.20
CA ILE A 211 1.05 4.65 14.05
C ILE A 211 1.04 4.11 12.63
N ALA A 212 0.88 2.80 12.48
CA ALA A 212 0.54 2.15 11.22
C ALA A 212 -0.92 1.70 11.26
N LEU A 213 -1.66 1.98 10.20
CA LEU A 213 -3.03 1.52 9.98
C LEU A 213 -3.04 0.76 8.66
N GLY A 214 -3.50 -0.46 8.63
CA GLY A 214 -3.46 -1.23 7.38
C GLY A 214 -4.56 -2.25 7.23
N ILE A 215 -4.74 -2.59 5.99
CA ILE A 215 -5.59 -3.68 5.49
C ILE A 215 -4.69 -4.90 5.23
N CYS A 216 -3.43 -4.64 4.88
CA CYS A 216 -2.41 -5.65 4.62
C CYS A 216 -1.29 -5.62 5.65
N LYS A 217 -0.47 -6.70 5.65
CA LYS A 217 0.52 -6.96 6.72
C LYS A 217 1.82 -6.17 6.59
N TYR A 218 2.23 -5.83 5.36
CA TYR A 218 3.59 -5.38 5.05
C TYR A 218 3.64 -3.90 4.68
N ASN A 219 4.70 -3.24 5.14
CA ASN A 219 5.07 -1.87 4.76
C ASN A 219 6.60 -1.73 4.74
N GLY A 220 7.13 -0.71 4.06
CA GLY A 220 8.54 -0.35 4.10
C GLY A 220 9.52 -1.42 3.60
N GLY A 221 9.11 -2.27 2.63
CA GLY A 221 9.97 -3.28 2.01
C GLY A 221 10.01 -4.61 2.75
N GLY A 222 8.89 -5.06 3.29
CA GLY A 222 8.72 -6.35 3.94
C GLY A 222 8.69 -6.32 5.46
N ILE A 223 8.59 -5.14 6.06
CA ILE A 223 8.35 -5.00 7.50
C ILE A 223 6.90 -5.40 7.79
N GLN A 224 6.69 -6.32 8.71
CA GLN A 224 5.37 -6.73 9.18
C GLN A 224 4.91 -5.82 10.32
N GLN A 225 4.48 -4.61 9.97
CA GLN A 225 3.95 -3.67 10.97
C GLN A 225 2.58 -4.09 11.49
N LEU A 226 1.83 -4.87 10.72
CA LEU A 226 0.45 -5.28 10.98
C LEU A 226 0.30 -6.80 10.75
N PRO A 227 0.98 -7.65 11.55
CA PRO A 227 1.07 -9.09 11.27
C PRO A 227 -0.28 -9.81 11.27
N ASP A 228 -1.27 -9.29 11.99
CA ASP A 228 -2.60 -9.89 12.13
C ASP A 228 -3.62 -9.30 11.13
N ALA A 229 -3.20 -8.37 10.26
CA ALA A 229 -4.10 -7.75 9.28
C ALA A 229 -4.67 -8.78 8.30
N VAL A 230 -5.96 -8.65 8.03
CA VAL A 230 -6.76 -9.52 7.16
C VAL A 230 -7.46 -8.65 6.12
N ALA A 231 -7.19 -8.91 4.85
CA ALA A 231 -7.54 -7.99 3.77
C ALA A 231 -9.01 -8.00 3.32
N ASP A 232 -9.90 -8.77 3.97
CA ASP A 232 -11.33 -8.91 3.60
C ASP A 232 -12.28 -9.07 4.79
N ASP A 233 -11.87 -8.60 5.99
CA ASP A 233 -12.67 -8.73 7.22
C ASP A 233 -13.41 -7.46 7.66
N GLY A 234 -13.30 -6.39 6.87
CA GLY A 234 -13.98 -5.12 7.12
C GLY A 234 -13.37 -4.30 8.25
N MET A 235 -12.10 -4.52 8.59
CA MET A 235 -11.43 -3.82 9.70
C MET A 235 -10.08 -3.22 9.29
N TRP A 236 -9.74 -2.12 9.92
CA TRP A 236 -8.39 -1.62 10.03
C TRP A 236 -7.66 -2.31 11.17
N ASP A 237 -6.47 -2.81 10.91
CA ASP A 237 -5.50 -3.11 11.95
C ASP A 237 -4.70 -1.86 12.27
N VAL A 238 -4.50 -1.59 13.56
CA VAL A 238 -3.79 -0.41 14.06
C VAL A 238 -2.64 -0.83 14.94
N THR A 239 -1.42 -0.50 14.55
CA THR A 239 -0.22 -0.68 15.36
C THR A 239 0.27 0.67 15.83
N LEU A 240 0.26 0.89 17.13
CA LEU A 240 0.73 2.11 17.78
C LEU A 240 2.04 1.84 18.49
N VAL A 241 3.07 2.60 18.16
CA VAL A 241 4.38 2.55 18.80
C VAL A 241 4.53 3.77 19.71
N LYS A 242 4.66 3.52 21.03
CA LYS A 242 4.99 4.56 22.01
C LYS A 242 6.44 5.01 21.85
N PRO A 243 6.84 6.15 22.45
CA PRO A 243 8.25 6.54 22.47
C PRO A 243 9.15 5.38 22.88
N ILE A 244 10.11 5.06 22.03
CA ILE A 244 10.99 3.90 22.17
C ILE A 244 12.44 4.36 21.96
N HIS A 245 13.36 3.85 22.74
CA HIS A 245 14.78 4.18 22.59
C HIS A 245 15.39 3.40 21.43
N ILE A 246 16.30 4.02 20.68
CA ILE A 246 16.93 3.44 19.46
C ILE A 246 17.52 2.04 19.71
N TRP A 247 18.13 1.82 20.87
CA TRP A 247 18.69 0.52 21.24
C TRP A 247 17.62 -0.59 21.31
N HIS A 248 16.41 -0.26 21.76
CA HIS A 248 15.31 -1.22 21.76
C HIS A 248 14.86 -1.58 20.34
N VAL A 249 14.91 -0.62 19.41
CA VAL A 249 14.62 -0.87 17.99
C VAL A 249 15.69 -1.80 17.40
N LEU A 250 16.98 -1.47 17.60
CA LEU A 250 18.09 -2.24 17.03
C LEU A 250 18.13 -3.69 17.53
N PHE A 251 17.96 -3.91 18.85
CA PHE A 251 17.95 -5.27 19.42
C PHE A 251 16.70 -6.08 19.04
N ARG A 252 15.65 -5.45 18.59
CA ARG A 252 14.36 -6.09 18.24
C ARG A 252 14.02 -6.02 16.75
N LEU A 253 14.96 -5.61 15.90
CA LEU A 253 14.77 -5.54 14.43
C LEU A 253 14.16 -6.83 13.84
N LYS A 254 14.55 -8.01 14.36
CA LYS A 254 13.99 -9.28 13.90
C LYS A 254 12.47 -9.36 14.04
N TYR A 255 11.88 -8.70 15.05
CA TYR A 255 10.44 -8.72 15.27
C TYR A 255 9.66 -7.89 14.22
N LEU A 256 10.33 -6.97 13.54
CA LEU A 256 9.75 -6.21 12.44
C LEU A 256 9.54 -7.07 11.18
N TYR A 257 10.33 -8.15 11.03
CA TYR A 257 10.29 -8.99 9.83
C TYR A 257 9.64 -10.36 10.03
N ASN A 258 9.40 -10.77 11.27
CA ASN A 258 8.84 -12.10 11.61
C ASN A 258 7.47 -12.03 12.29
N GLY A 259 6.78 -10.89 12.20
CA GLY A 259 5.46 -10.70 12.82
C GLY A 259 5.46 -10.57 14.34
N GLY A 260 6.64 -10.50 14.96
CA GLY A 260 6.75 -10.43 16.42
C GLY A 260 6.60 -9.03 17.03
N ILE A 261 6.17 -8.03 16.26
CA ILE A 261 6.14 -6.63 16.67
C ILE A 261 5.29 -6.42 17.94
N TYR A 262 4.22 -7.17 18.15
CA TYR A 262 3.34 -7.07 19.32
C TYR A 262 3.96 -7.62 20.62
N ARG A 263 5.11 -8.32 20.53
CA ARG A 263 5.91 -8.75 21.69
C ARG A 263 6.76 -7.60 22.27
N ILE A 264 6.79 -6.45 21.60
CA ILE A 264 7.53 -5.29 22.07
C ILE A 264 6.65 -4.49 23.03
N GLY A 265 7.02 -4.35 24.30
CA GLY A 265 6.20 -3.71 25.34
C GLY A 265 5.81 -2.23 25.07
N HIS A 266 6.47 -1.57 24.14
CA HIS A 266 6.14 -0.21 23.69
C HIS A 266 5.08 -0.19 22.57
N VAL A 267 4.68 -1.35 22.04
CA VAL A 267 3.70 -1.50 20.98
C VAL A 267 2.32 -1.78 21.55
N ARG A 268 1.31 -1.17 20.99
CA ARG A 268 -0.11 -1.44 21.24
C ARG A 268 -0.77 -1.80 19.92
N HIS A 269 -1.78 -2.65 20.01
CA HIS A 269 -2.59 -3.08 18.88
C HIS A 269 -4.07 -2.77 19.15
N ALA A 270 -4.78 -2.38 18.10
CA ALA A 270 -6.24 -2.22 18.11
C ALA A 270 -6.79 -2.56 16.72
N ARG A 271 -8.09 -2.88 16.65
CA ARG A 271 -8.79 -3.15 15.40
C ARG A 271 -10.16 -2.51 15.43
N GLY A 272 -10.63 -2.01 14.30
CA GLY A 272 -11.97 -1.44 14.17
C GLY A 272 -12.26 -0.95 12.77
N SER A 273 -13.53 -0.67 12.50
CA SER A 273 -13.99 -0.23 11.17
C SER A 273 -13.85 1.28 10.97
N LYS A 274 -13.82 2.05 12.07
CA LYS A 274 -13.67 3.51 12.06
C LYS A 274 -12.57 3.91 13.03
N ILE A 275 -11.60 4.70 12.55
CA ILE A 275 -10.51 5.20 13.37
C ILE A 275 -10.48 6.72 13.25
N ARG A 276 -10.43 7.42 14.38
CA ARG A 276 -10.20 8.87 14.42
C ARG A 276 -8.92 9.17 15.17
N ILE A 277 -8.10 10.06 14.59
CA ILE A 277 -6.81 10.46 15.15
C ILE A 277 -6.76 11.98 15.21
N GLU A 278 -6.48 12.50 16.41
CA GLU A 278 -6.23 13.91 16.66
C GLU A 278 -4.87 14.08 17.32
N SER A 279 -4.16 15.14 17.00
CA SER A 279 -2.87 15.46 17.61
C SER A 279 -2.69 16.97 17.88
N THR A 280 -1.78 17.27 18.77
CA THR A 280 -1.32 18.65 19.02
C THR A 280 0.18 18.58 19.38
N PRO A 281 1.08 19.16 18.55
CA PRO A 281 0.82 19.75 17.24
C PRO A 281 0.34 18.73 16.19
N GLU A 282 -0.09 19.22 15.04
CA GLU A 282 -0.49 18.39 13.90
C GLU A 282 0.64 17.46 13.45
N VAL A 283 0.27 16.27 13.01
CA VAL A 283 1.20 15.26 12.46
C VAL A 283 0.77 14.85 11.07
N SER A 284 1.78 14.60 10.25
CA SER A 284 1.55 14.21 8.85
C SER A 284 1.09 12.78 8.71
N LEU A 285 0.33 12.55 7.65
CA LEU A 285 -0.15 11.28 7.14
C LEU A 285 0.63 10.89 5.88
N GLU A 286 0.96 9.61 5.75
CA GLU A 286 1.29 8.97 4.48
C GLU A 286 0.29 7.84 4.21
N ALA A 287 0.08 7.48 2.95
CA ALA A 287 -0.70 6.31 2.57
C ALA A 287 -0.09 5.65 1.33
N ASP A 288 0.15 4.34 1.42
CA ASP A 288 0.77 3.52 0.37
C ASP A 288 2.09 4.14 -0.17
N GLY A 289 2.84 4.84 0.69
CA GLY A 289 4.10 5.52 0.36
C GLY A 289 3.96 6.96 -0.18
N GLU A 290 2.75 7.51 -0.28
CA GLU A 290 2.49 8.88 -0.70
C GLU A 290 2.23 9.79 0.51
N LEU A 291 3.00 10.89 0.60
CA LEU A 291 2.77 11.89 1.65
C LEU A 291 1.49 12.66 1.34
N LEU A 292 0.59 12.71 2.30
CA LEU A 292 -0.68 13.39 2.24
C LEU A 292 -0.72 14.59 3.22
N GLY A 293 -1.91 14.98 3.68
CA GLY A 293 -2.09 16.07 4.65
C GLY A 293 -1.75 15.70 6.10
N GLU A 294 -2.46 16.32 7.02
CA GLU A 294 -2.18 16.27 8.46
C GLU A 294 -3.45 15.97 9.27
N THR A 295 -3.27 15.70 10.57
CA THR A 295 -4.38 15.55 11.52
C THR A 295 -5.23 16.83 11.60
N PRO A 296 -6.59 16.69 11.88
CA PRO A 296 -7.31 15.49 12.27
C PRO A 296 -7.56 14.51 11.11
N LEU A 297 -7.50 13.20 11.42
CA LEU A 297 -7.70 12.13 10.44
C LEU A 297 -8.91 11.30 10.80
N GLU A 298 -9.69 10.92 9.80
CA GLU A 298 -10.79 9.97 9.93
C GLU A 298 -10.63 8.85 8.91
N PHE A 299 -10.53 7.62 9.39
CA PHE A 299 -10.42 6.43 8.59
C PHE A 299 -11.72 5.64 8.68
N SER A 300 -12.16 5.13 7.54
CA SER A 300 -13.26 4.17 7.41
C SER A 300 -12.84 3.06 6.45
N ILE A 301 -13.53 1.92 6.53
CA ILE A 301 -13.29 0.77 5.65
C ILE A 301 -14.44 0.61 4.66
N LEU A 302 -14.11 0.26 3.44
CA LEU A 302 -15.01 -0.14 2.38
C LEU A 302 -14.82 -1.64 2.16
N PRO A 303 -15.69 -2.50 2.72
CA PRO A 303 -15.50 -3.94 2.65
C PRO A 303 -15.58 -4.47 1.24
N ARG A 304 -14.65 -5.35 0.86
CA ARG A 304 -14.64 -6.08 -0.44
C ARG A 304 -14.80 -5.16 -1.65
N ALA A 305 -14.16 -4.00 -1.60
CA ALA A 305 -14.41 -2.90 -2.52
C ALA A 305 -13.65 -2.99 -3.84
N ILE A 306 -12.56 -3.75 -3.92
CA ILE A 306 -11.82 -4.01 -5.16
C ILE A 306 -11.62 -5.50 -5.37
N ARG A 307 -11.48 -5.90 -6.64
CA ARG A 307 -11.21 -7.27 -7.04
C ARG A 307 -9.80 -7.40 -7.55
N VAL A 308 -9.00 -8.28 -6.97
CA VAL A 308 -7.58 -8.42 -7.25
C VAL A 308 -7.20 -9.86 -7.59
N VAL A 309 -6.19 -10.04 -8.45
CA VAL A 309 -5.62 -11.36 -8.74
C VAL A 309 -4.64 -11.73 -7.63
N VAL A 310 -4.85 -12.89 -7.04
CA VAL A 310 -3.98 -13.45 -5.99
C VAL A 310 -3.41 -14.80 -6.42
N SER A 311 -2.31 -15.24 -5.78
CA SER A 311 -1.79 -16.58 -6.04
C SER A 311 -2.75 -17.66 -5.55
N LYS A 312 -2.69 -18.87 -6.16
CA LYS A 312 -3.49 -20.02 -5.71
C LYS A 312 -3.17 -20.40 -4.27
N GLU A 313 -1.90 -20.28 -3.88
CA GLU A 313 -1.44 -20.57 -2.52
C GLU A 313 -2.11 -19.65 -1.51
N PHE A 314 -2.13 -18.33 -1.79
CA PHE A 314 -2.83 -17.36 -0.95
C PHE A 314 -4.33 -17.68 -0.88
N ALA A 315 -4.98 -17.93 -2.00
CA ALA A 315 -6.41 -18.23 -2.04
C ALA A 315 -6.77 -19.51 -1.26
N THR A 316 -5.93 -20.55 -1.33
CA THR A 316 -6.10 -21.79 -0.57
C THR A 316 -5.95 -21.55 0.93
N GLN A 317 -4.86 -20.89 1.34
CA GLN A 317 -4.62 -20.57 2.75
C GLN A 317 -5.76 -19.72 3.32
N ARG A 318 -6.26 -18.75 2.57
CA ARG A 318 -7.35 -17.87 3.03
C ARG A 318 -8.67 -18.61 3.23
N LYS A 319 -8.96 -19.63 2.37
CA LYS A 319 -10.14 -20.50 2.52
C LYS A 319 -10.07 -21.42 3.74
N GLU A 320 -8.86 -21.76 4.19
CA GLU A 320 -8.65 -22.58 5.38
C GLU A 320 -8.77 -21.76 6.69
N GLU A 321 -8.52 -20.44 6.62
CA GLU A 321 -8.58 -19.53 7.77
C GLU A 321 -10.00 -18.92 7.99
N SER A 322 -10.89 -18.98 7.00
CA SER A 322 -12.26 -18.42 7.03
C SER A 322 -13.29 -19.47 7.47
#